data_2defa907cc69b7e2a9515d63a34d05e8
#
_entry.id   2defa907cc69b7e2a9515d63a34d05e8
#
_cell.length_a   1.000
_cell.length_b   1.000
_cell.length_c   1.000
_cell.angle_alpha   90.00
_cell.angle_beta   90.00
_cell.angle_gamma   90.00
#
_symmetry.space_group_name_H-M   'P 1'
#
loop_
_entity.id
_entity.type
_entity.pdbx_description
1 polymer ?
#
loop_
_entity_poly.entity_id
_entity_poly.type
_entity_poly.pdbx_seq_one_letter_code
_entity_poly.pdbx_strand_id
1 'polypeptide(L)'
;MRLNVNMIYERLKRKYPVTMYGGEGTEMVLQYPELFIDNTMHLYSGHVYLATVEHLPQRPVIEKDVILICIGENVRLSYYKEHASVLLIKKKVDFFQVYKSVQNIYELFYEWESRLLALFMGSSDIQDVLECSYPVFECPMYVLDDSFQFAASVCPTKNSRQNLENQTKETLEFQLFLDFLKENEPDMDSHGAFLLKFDAGNFLCVNLFNANDHYIGCLYIDQSDHTYINGEDWLAEYLANIIQRVAEAAPSLLQNEHSSLREILQLIMNEMPLSQNQRILLKYFNHKRK
;
A
#
# COMPACT_ATOMS: atom_id res chain seq x y z
N MET A 1 3.78 -6.27 -12.80
CA MET A 1 4.23 -5.74 -11.49
C MET A 1 5.22 -6.68 -10.84
N ARG A 2 6.21 -6.16 -10.09
CA ARG A 2 7.16 -6.96 -9.31
C ARG A 2 6.71 -7.00 -7.84
N LEU A 3 7.01 -8.08 -7.14
CA LEU A 3 6.65 -8.27 -5.73
C LEU A 3 7.92 -8.42 -4.89
N ASN A 4 7.79 -8.34 -3.58
CA ASN A 4 8.83 -8.77 -2.65
C ASN A 4 8.40 -10.05 -1.89
N VAL A 5 9.33 -10.65 -1.16
CA VAL A 5 9.10 -11.91 -0.43
C VAL A 5 8.04 -11.75 0.67
N ASN A 6 7.99 -10.59 1.33
CA ASN A 6 7.07 -10.36 2.45
C ASN A 6 5.61 -10.32 1.98
N MET A 7 5.34 -9.71 0.82
CA MET A 7 4.00 -9.70 0.21
C MET A 7 3.52 -11.11 -0.11
N ILE A 8 4.39 -11.97 -0.65
CA ILE A 8 4.07 -13.35 -0.95
C ILE A 8 3.85 -14.13 0.36
N TYR A 9 4.74 -13.95 1.34
CA TYR A 9 4.66 -14.61 2.64
C TYR A 9 3.36 -14.32 3.37
N GLU A 10 3.00 -13.04 3.55
CA GLU A 10 1.80 -12.66 4.30
C GLU A 10 0.51 -13.17 3.64
N ARG A 11 0.46 -13.18 2.31
CA ARG A 11 -0.68 -13.73 1.57
C ARG A 11 -0.75 -15.27 1.66
N LEU A 12 0.39 -15.96 1.58
CA LEU A 12 0.43 -17.42 1.74
C LEU A 12 0.11 -17.85 3.17
N LYS A 13 0.58 -17.11 4.17
CA LYS A 13 0.36 -17.38 5.59
C LYS A 13 -1.13 -17.42 5.98
N ARG A 14 -1.98 -16.72 5.24
CA ARG A 14 -3.44 -16.77 5.44
C ARG A 14 -4.06 -18.11 5.12
N LYS A 15 -3.43 -18.91 4.26
CA LYS A 15 -3.95 -20.21 3.80
C LYS A 15 -3.15 -21.40 4.32
N TYR A 16 -1.86 -21.21 4.54
CA TYR A 16 -0.93 -22.27 4.88
C TYR A 16 -0.10 -21.89 6.10
N PRO A 17 0.30 -22.87 6.95
CA PRO A 17 1.27 -22.62 8.01
C PRO A 17 2.68 -22.46 7.39
N VAL A 18 3.02 -21.24 7.00
CA VAL A 18 4.30 -20.89 6.38
C VAL A 18 5.27 -20.37 7.42
N THR A 19 6.54 -20.80 7.34
CA THR A 19 7.65 -20.23 8.10
C THR A 19 8.64 -19.61 7.12
N MET A 20 9.02 -18.37 7.33
CA MET A 20 10.00 -17.68 6.50
C MET A 20 11.39 -17.78 7.12
N TYR A 21 12.40 -18.06 6.29
CA TYR A 21 13.82 -18.03 6.61
C TYR A 21 14.52 -17.09 5.62
N GLY A 22 15.34 -16.17 6.12
CA GLY A 22 15.87 -15.07 5.32
C GLY A 22 14.77 -14.04 5.03
N GLY A 23 14.90 -13.28 3.96
CA GLY A 23 13.84 -12.34 3.51
C GLY A 23 14.01 -10.92 4.04
N GLU A 24 15.23 -10.48 4.31
CA GLU A 24 15.53 -9.08 4.63
C GLU A 24 15.38 -8.13 3.41
N GLY A 25 15.20 -8.71 2.21
CA GLY A 25 15.05 -7.95 0.97
C GLY A 25 13.73 -7.20 0.89
N THR A 26 13.81 -5.87 0.87
CA THR A 26 12.67 -4.97 0.70
C THR A 26 12.39 -4.67 -0.77
N GLU A 27 13.31 -5.00 -1.66
CA GLU A 27 13.24 -4.64 -3.07
C GLU A 27 12.13 -5.39 -3.81
N MET A 28 11.41 -4.67 -4.69
CA MET A 28 10.33 -5.19 -5.53
C MET A 28 10.91 -5.80 -6.81
N VAL A 29 11.55 -6.95 -6.68
CA VAL A 29 12.32 -7.57 -7.78
C VAL A 29 11.78 -8.90 -8.29
N LEU A 30 10.83 -9.52 -7.61
CA LEU A 30 10.41 -10.88 -7.88
C LEU A 30 9.59 -11.01 -9.17
N GLN A 31 10.02 -11.92 -10.01
CA GLN A 31 9.33 -12.32 -11.22
C GLN A 31 8.26 -13.37 -10.92
N TYR A 32 7.45 -13.68 -11.93
CA TYR A 32 6.42 -14.71 -11.86
C TYR A 32 6.99 -16.06 -11.39
N PRO A 33 6.27 -16.83 -10.56
CA PRO A 33 6.78 -18.07 -9.99
C PRO A 33 7.04 -19.14 -11.04
N GLU A 34 8.19 -19.76 -10.95
CA GLU A 34 8.59 -20.89 -11.76
C GLU A 34 8.46 -22.20 -10.99
N LEU A 35 8.01 -23.23 -11.68
CA LEU A 35 8.07 -24.59 -11.14
C LEU A 35 9.52 -25.05 -11.14
N PHE A 36 9.98 -25.50 -9.98
CA PHE A 36 11.26 -26.15 -9.87
C PHE A 36 11.13 -27.57 -10.40
N ILE A 37 11.67 -27.81 -11.59
CA ILE A 37 11.69 -29.12 -12.25
C ILE A 37 13.07 -29.73 -12.02
N ASP A 38 13.11 -31.03 -11.75
CA ASP A 38 14.34 -31.81 -11.54
C ASP A 38 15.48 -31.43 -12.53
N ASN A 39 16.71 -31.32 -12.00
CA ASN A 39 17.97 -31.00 -12.69
C ASN A 39 18.31 -29.52 -12.90
N THR A 40 17.57 -28.58 -12.35
CA THR A 40 18.03 -27.17 -12.36
C THR A 40 19.16 -27.02 -11.34
N MET A 41 20.40 -26.87 -11.83
CA MET A 41 21.59 -26.68 -10.99
C MET A 41 21.91 -25.21 -10.72
N HIS A 42 21.13 -24.28 -11.26
CA HIS A 42 21.33 -22.85 -11.13
C HIS A 42 19.98 -22.17 -10.86
N LEU A 43 19.91 -21.40 -9.76
CA LEU A 43 18.76 -20.58 -9.40
C LEU A 43 19.13 -19.10 -9.60
N TYR A 44 18.35 -18.42 -10.43
CA TYR A 44 18.64 -17.05 -10.88
C TYR A 44 18.06 -16.00 -9.95
N SER A 45 18.76 -14.87 -9.85
CA SER A 45 18.36 -13.70 -9.09
C SER A 45 16.96 -13.18 -9.47
N GLY A 46 16.18 -12.80 -8.48
CA GLY A 46 14.82 -12.23 -8.67
C GLY A 46 13.76 -13.25 -9.08
N HIS A 47 14.07 -14.55 -9.12
CA HIS A 47 13.12 -15.60 -9.43
C HIS A 47 12.51 -16.21 -8.16
N VAL A 48 11.26 -16.64 -8.29
CA VAL A 48 10.53 -17.39 -7.27
C VAL A 48 10.37 -18.82 -7.75
N TYR A 49 10.92 -19.77 -7.00
CA TYR A 49 10.84 -21.18 -7.31
C TYR A 49 9.89 -21.90 -6.35
N LEU A 50 9.03 -22.76 -6.86
CA LEU A 50 8.18 -23.64 -6.07
C LEU A 50 8.63 -25.10 -6.23
N ALA A 51 8.92 -25.75 -5.12
CA ALA A 51 9.40 -27.14 -5.10
C ALA A 51 8.81 -27.91 -3.94
N THR A 52 8.78 -29.24 -4.08
CA THR A 52 8.74 -30.14 -2.93
C THR A 52 10.16 -30.48 -2.49
N VAL A 53 10.34 -30.68 -1.21
CA VAL A 53 11.66 -30.95 -0.64
C VAL A 53 12.36 -32.21 -1.23
N GLU A 54 11.59 -33.13 -1.78
CA GLU A 54 12.08 -34.37 -2.39
C GLU A 54 12.81 -34.12 -3.70
N HIS A 55 12.41 -33.09 -4.44
CA HIS A 55 12.95 -32.70 -5.74
C HIS A 55 14.10 -31.69 -5.67
N LEU A 56 14.46 -31.23 -4.46
CA LEU A 56 15.55 -30.27 -4.30
C LEU A 56 16.93 -30.92 -4.63
N PRO A 57 17.75 -30.37 -5.53
CA PRO A 57 19.15 -30.74 -5.70
C PRO A 57 19.95 -30.58 -4.43
N GLN A 58 21.07 -31.25 -4.32
CA GLN A 58 21.85 -31.22 -3.07
C GLN A 58 22.53 -29.86 -2.84
N ARG A 59 23.12 -29.27 -3.87
CA ARG A 59 23.87 -27.99 -3.80
C ARG A 59 23.86 -27.28 -5.16
N PRO A 60 22.74 -26.67 -5.55
CA PRO A 60 22.71 -25.85 -6.77
C PRO A 60 23.50 -24.56 -6.57
N VAL A 61 23.83 -23.89 -7.67
CA VAL A 61 24.29 -22.50 -7.62
C VAL A 61 23.07 -21.61 -7.34
N ILE A 62 23.12 -20.81 -6.29
CA ILE A 62 22.03 -19.92 -5.90
C ILE A 62 22.54 -18.48 -6.00
N GLU A 63 21.93 -17.67 -6.84
CA GLU A 63 22.20 -16.23 -6.92
C GLU A 63 21.54 -15.47 -5.78
N LYS A 64 21.84 -14.18 -5.67
CA LYS A 64 21.20 -13.31 -4.68
C LYS A 64 19.70 -13.13 -4.98
N ASP A 65 18.92 -12.85 -3.96
CA ASP A 65 17.48 -12.52 -4.06
C ASP A 65 16.63 -13.62 -4.69
N VAL A 66 17.06 -14.88 -4.55
CA VAL A 66 16.27 -16.07 -4.90
C VAL A 66 15.27 -16.36 -3.80
N ILE A 67 14.02 -16.63 -4.17
CA ILE A 67 12.98 -17.11 -3.28
C ILE A 67 12.67 -18.56 -3.61
N LEU A 68 12.68 -19.40 -2.56
CA LEU A 68 12.24 -20.78 -2.64
C LEU A 68 10.99 -20.99 -1.78
N ILE A 69 9.86 -21.30 -2.40
CA ILE A 69 8.68 -21.80 -1.71
C ILE A 69 8.78 -23.31 -1.68
N CYS A 70 8.96 -23.89 -0.48
CA CYS A 70 9.24 -25.31 -0.33
C CYS A 70 8.16 -26.02 0.49
N ILE A 71 7.66 -27.14 -0.01
CA ILE A 71 6.71 -28.01 0.69
C ILE A 71 7.46 -29.22 1.25
N GLY A 72 7.35 -29.43 2.57
CA GLY A 72 8.04 -30.47 3.31
C GLY A 72 9.39 -30.03 3.88
N GLU A 73 9.97 -30.82 4.77
CA GLU A 73 11.23 -30.51 5.46
C GLU A 73 12.18 -31.71 5.41
N ASN A 74 13.43 -31.48 5.03
CA ASN A 74 14.50 -32.47 5.13
C ASN A 74 15.87 -31.79 5.33
N VAL A 75 16.93 -32.59 5.46
CA VAL A 75 18.31 -32.11 5.71
C VAL A 75 18.84 -31.23 4.57
N ARG A 76 18.40 -31.42 3.34
CA ARG A 76 18.85 -30.60 2.18
C ARG A 76 18.46 -29.15 2.30
N LEU A 77 17.36 -28.86 3.01
CA LEU A 77 16.82 -27.52 3.15
C LEU A 77 17.76 -26.56 3.91
N SER A 78 18.66 -27.08 4.74
CA SER A 78 19.65 -26.25 5.46
C SER A 78 20.51 -25.42 4.51
N TYR A 79 20.98 -26.03 3.43
CA TYR A 79 21.76 -25.33 2.42
C TYR A 79 20.98 -24.17 1.79
N TYR A 80 19.71 -24.37 1.47
CA TYR A 80 18.87 -23.32 0.88
C TYR A 80 18.55 -22.19 1.86
N LYS A 81 18.37 -22.49 3.15
CA LYS A 81 18.15 -21.49 4.20
C LYS A 81 19.32 -20.54 4.40
N GLU A 82 20.53 -21.00 4.06
CA GLU A 82 21.76 -20.19 4.15
C GLU A 82 22.01 -19.34 2.90
N HIS A 83 21.41 -19.68 1.75
CA HIS A 83 21.74 -19.08 0.46
C HIS A 83 20.55 -18.43 -0.26
N ALA A 84 19.33 -18.63 0.20
CA ALA A 84 18.10 -18.08 -0.40
C ALA A 84 17.10 -17.68 0.69
N SER A 85 16.13 -16.86 0.34
CA SER A 85 14.93 -16.68 1.16
C SER A 85 14.00 -17.88 0.97
N VAL A 86 13.65 -18.56 2.06
CA VAL A 86 12.85 -19.79 2.00
C VAL A 86 11.52 -19.60 2.69
N LEU A 87 10.42 -19.79 1.97
CA LEU A 87 9.06 -19.90 2.49
C LEU A 87 8.70 -21.38 2.65
N LEU A 88 8.79 -21.87 3.88
CA LEU A 88 8.62 -23.29 4.19
C LEU A 88 7.19 -23.62 4.62
N ILE A 89 6.53 -24.53 3.92
CA ILE A 89 5.25 -25.13 4.29
C ILE A 89 5.52 -26.54 4.83
N LYS A 90 5.53 -26.70 6.15
CA LYS A 90 5.88 -27.97 6.80
C LYS A 90 4.82 -29.05 6.63
N LYS A 91 3.53 -28.67 6.50
CA LYS A 91 2.44 -29.63 6.30
C LYS A 91 2.47 -30.22 4.91
N LYS A 92 2.09 -31.50 4.82
CA LYS A 92 1.84 -32.17 3.54
C LYS A 92 0.59 -31.55 2.92
N VAL A 93 0.79 -30.67 1.94
CA VAL A 93 -0.25 -29.99 1.16
C VAL A 93 -0.06 -30.34 -0.31
N ASP A 94 -1.14 -30.26 -1.05
CA ASP A 94 -1.08 -30.49 -2.49
C ASP A 94 -0.26 -29.41 -3.17
N PHE A 95 0.72 -29.82 -3.96
CA PHE A 95 1.67 -28.95 -4.66
C PHE A 95 0.95 -27.99 -5.61
N PHE A 96 -0.01 -28.48 -6.38
CA PHE A 96 -0.72 -27.65 -7.35
C PHE A 96 -1.65 -26.63 -6.68
N GLN A 97 -2.20 -26.96 -5.50
CA GLN A 97 -2.97 -25.97 -4.73
C GLN A 97 -2.08 -24.82 -4.22
N VAL A 98 -0.87 -25.11 -3.77
CA VAL A 98 0.09 -24.09 -3.37
C VAL A 98 0.51 -23.25 -4.58
N TYR A 99 0.86 -23.90 -5.69
CA TYR A 99 1.21 -23.23 -6.94
C TYR A 99 0.10 -22.27 -7.39
N LYS A 100 -1.15 -22.75 -7.44
CA LYS A 100 -2.29 -21.90 -7.81
C LYS A 100 -2.47 -20.73 -6.83
N SER A 101 -2.22 -20.95 -5.54
CA SER A 101 -2.30 -19.85 -4.56
C SER A 101 -1.23 -18.80 -4.78
N VAL A 102 -0.02 -19.19 -5.14
CA VAL A 102 1.05 -18.26 -5.52
C VAL A 102 0.71 -17.53 -6.83
N GLN A 103 0.21 -18.25 -7.84
CA GLN A 103 -0.27 -17.61 -9.07
C GLN A 103 -1.33 -16.55 -8.79
N ASN A 104 -2.35 -16.87 -7.99
CA ASN A 104 -3.42 -15.93 -7.64
C ASN A 104 -2.89 -14.67 -6.94
N ILE A 105 -1.79 -14.78 -6.16
CA ILE A 105 -1.13 -13.60 -5.57
C ILE A 105 -0.59 -12.68 -6.69
N TYR A 106 0.13 -13.24 -7.65
CA TYR A 106 0.65 -12.46 -8.77
C TYR A 106 -0.45 -11.89 -9.67
N GLU A 107 -1.49 -12.68 -9.94
CA GLU A 107 -2.67 -12.24 -10.71
C GLU A 107 -3.36 -11.05 -10.05
N LEU A 108 -3.55 -11.08 -8.71
CA LEU A 108 -4.14 -9.98 -7.97
C LEU A 108 -3.38 -8.66 -8.20
N PHE A 109 -2.07 -8.68 -8.04
CA PHE A 109 -1.25 -7.46 -8.20
C PHE A 109 -1.14 -7.02 -9.66
N TYR A 110 -1.07 -7.97 -10.59
CA TYR A 110 -1.05 -7.67 -12.02
C TYR A 110 -2.38 -7.06 -12.50
N GLU A 111 -3.50 -7.63 -12.08
CA GLU A 111 -4.82 -7.08 -12.39
C GLU A 111 -5.02 -5.69 -11.78
N TRP A 112 -4.56 -5.48 -10.55
CA TRP A 112 -4.59 -4.17 -9.91
C TRP A 112 -3.81 -3.13 -10.71
N GLU A 113 -2.55 -3.40 -11.04
CA GLU A 113 -1.73 -2.51 -11.85
C GLU A 113 -2.38 -2.20 -13.22
N SER A 114 -2.90 -3.23 -13.89
CA SER A 114 -3.55 -3.09 -15.19
C SER A 114 -4.83 -2.23 -15.10
N ARG A 115 -5.63 -2.42 -14.05
CA ARG A 115 -6.83 -1.61 -13.80
C ARG A 115 -6.48 -0.16 -13.47
N LEU A 116 -5.49 0.08 -12.62
CA LEU A 116 -5.03 1.44 -12.30
C LEU A 116 -4.58 2.19 -13.57
N LEU A 117 -3.81 1.52 -14.43
CA LEU A 117 -3.40 2.11 -15.71
C LEU A 117 -4.58 2.40 -16.64
N ALA A 118 -5.59 1.52 -16.67
CA ALA A 118 -6.81 1.75 -17.46
C ALA A 118 -7.62 2.94 -16.91
N LEU A 119 -7.74 3.07 -15.58
CA LEU A 119 -8.38 4.20 -14.94
C LEU A 119 -7.64 5.52 -15.23
N PHE A 120 -6.32 5.50 -15.14
CA PHE A 120 -5.50 6.66 -15.50
C PHE A 120 -5.67 7.11 -16.95
N MET A 121 -5.83 6.18 -17.90
CA MET A 121 -6.05 6.50 -19.33
C MET A 121 -7.48 6.92 -19.66
N GLY A 122 -8.43 6.68 -18.74
CA GLY A 122 -9.83 7.07 -18.85
C GLY A 122 -10.14 8.42 -18.18
N SER A 123 -11.40 8.83 -18.20
CA SER A 123 -11.91 9.95 -17.39
C SER A 123 -12.42 9.41 -16.04
N SER A 124 -11.52 8.88 -15.20
CA SER A 124 -11.87 8.24 -13.94
C SER A 124 -11.78 9.19 -12.77
N ASP A 125 -12.49 8.86 -11.70
CA ASP A 125 -12.49 9.56 -10.42
C ASP A 125 -11.46 8.93 -9.46
N ILE A 126 -11.02 9.70 -8.44
CA ILE A 126 -10.17 9.20 -7.36
C ILE A 126 -10.87 8.08 -6.58
N GLN A 127 -12.20 8.14 -6.46
CA GLN A 127 -13.02 7.11 -5.83
C GLN A 127 -12.84 5.75 -6.53
N ASP A 128 -12.89 5.71 -7.88
CA ASP A 128 -12.67 4.48 -8.66
C ASP A 128 -11.27 3.90 -8.41
N VAL A 129 -10.27 4.76 -8.27
CA VAL A 129 -8.87 4.38 -7.97
C VAL A 129 -8.77 3.72 -6.59
N LEU A 130 -9.42 4.27 -5.56
CA LEU A 130 -9.43 3.69 -4.22
C LEU A 130 -10.20 2.36 -4.20
N GLU A 131 -11.37 2.28 -4.81
CA GLU A 131 -12.17 1.06 -4.87
C GLU A 131 -11.42 -0.07 -5.58
N CYS A 132 -10.72 0.25 -6.67
CA CYS A 132 -9.86 -0.69 -7.38
C CYS A 132 -8.71 -1.22 -6.50
N SER A 133 -8.21 -0.39 -5.58
CA SER A 133 -7.04 -0.68 -4.73
C SER A 133 -7.41 -1.42 -3.44
N TYR A 134 -8.67 -1.38 -3.02
CA TYR A 134 -9.11 -2.03 -1.79
C TYR A 134 -8.75 -3.52 -1.68
N PRO A 135 -8.87 -4.38 -2.74
CA PRO A 135 -8.47 -5.80 -2.64
C PRO A 135 -6.97 -6.03 -2.40
N VAL A 136 -6.13 -5.03 -2.68
CA VAL A 136 -4.69 -5.09 -2.46
C VAL A 136 -4.33 -4.71 -1.03
N PHE A 137 -4.86 -3.61 -0.53
CA PHE A 137 -4.55 -3.13 0.81
C PHE A 137 -5.41 -3.80 1.89
N GLU A 138 -6.69 -4.09 1.57
CA GLU A 138 -7.68 -4.67 2.52
C GLU A 138 -7.88 -3.82 3.78
N CYS A 139 -7.50 -2.57 3.72
CA CYS A 139 -7.59 -1.56 4.77
C CYS A 139 -8.49 -0.41 4.31
N PRO A 140 -9.15 0.31 5.22
CA PRO A 140 -9.79 1.58 4.88
C PRO A 140 -8.78 2.57 4.30
N MET A 141 -9.18 3.28 3.25
CA MET A 141 -8.34 4.29 2.62
C MET A 141 -9.11 5.58 2.43
N TYR A 142 -8.42 6.69 2.61
CA TYR A 142 -8.98 8.04 2.53
C TYR A 142 -8.05 8.94 1.72
N VAL A 143 -8.60 9.79 0.89
CA VAL A 143 -7.87 10.89 0.26
C VAL A 143 -8.48 12.18 0.76
N LEU A 144 -7.66 13.00 1.39
CA LEU A 144 -8.03 14.36 1.82
C LEU A 144 -7.31 15.37 0.93
N ASP A 145 -7.99 16.45 0.59
CA ASP A 145 -7.41 17.58 -0.11
C ASP A 145 -6.53 18.45 0.82
N ASP A 146 -5.97 19.51 0.30
CA ASP A 146 -5.13 20.48 1.03
C ASP A 146 -5.88 21.23 2.14
N SER A 147 -7.21 21.18 2.13
CA SER A 147 -8.10 21.74 3.17
C SER A 147 -8.60 20.73 4.17
N PHE A 148 -8.07 19.50 4.13
CA PHE A 148 -8.52 18.35 4.94
C PHE A 148 -10.00 18.00 4.71
N GLN A 149 -10.51 18.22 3.48
CA GLN A 149 -11.81 17.74 3.05
C GLN A 149 -11.66 16.40 2.36
N PHE A 150 -12.70 15.56 2.45
CA PHE A 150 -12.74 14.31 1.72
C PHE A 150 -12.81 14.53 0.21
N ALA A 151 -11.83 13.99 -0.52
CA ALA A 151 -11.91 13.83 -1.95
C ALA A 151 -12.46 12.43 -2.33
N ALA A 152 -12.03 11.39 -1.63
CA ALA A 152 -12.51 10.02 -1.82
C ALA A 152 -12.27 9.16 -0.58
N SER A 153 -13.04 8.06 -0.43
CA SER A 153 -12.83 7.10 0.64
C SER A 153 -13.33 5.71 0.28
N VAL A 154 -12.67 4.67 0.79
CA VAL A 154 -13.13 3.28 0.71
C VAL A 154 -12.98 2.61 2.06
N CYS A 155 -14.08 2.04 2.57
CA CYS A 155 -14.13 1.24 3.79
C CYS A 155 -14.77 -0.11 3.53
N PRO A 156 -14.34 -1.19 4.22
CA PRO A 156 -14.99 -2.48 4.10
C PRO A 156 -16.44 -2.40 4.60
N THR A 157 -17.40 -2.58 3.73
CA THR A 157 -18.82 -2.66 4.13
C THR A 157 -19.05 -3.97 4.88
N LYS A 158 -18.99 -3.94 6.20
CA LYS A 158 -19.58 -5.00 7.02
C LYS A 158 -21.09 -4.87 6.95
N ASN A 159 -21.73 -5.79 6.20
CA ASN A 159 -23.18 -6.08 6.15
C ASN A 159 -24.18 -4.94 6.42
N SER A 160 -24.97 -4.66 5.42
CA SER A 160 -25.98 -3.58 5.27
C SER A 160 -27.10 -3.44 6.32
N ARG A 161 -27.05 -4.14 7.45
CA ARG A 161 -28.03 -4.00 8.55
C ARG A 161 -27.47 -3.42 9.87
N GLN A 162 -26.16 -3.29 10.00
CA GLN A 162 -25.49 -2.62 11.13
C GLN A 162 -25.05 -1.19 10.79
N ASN A 163 -25.48 -0.67 9.64
CA ASN A 163 -24.91 0.53 9.02
C ASN A 163 -25.14 1.86 9.79
N LEU A 164 -26.15 2.00 10.62
CA LEU A 164 -26.39 3.30 11.31
C LEU A 164 -25.50 3.49 12.53
N GLU A 165 -25.30 2.46 13.34
CA GLU A 165 -24.43 2.55 14.52
C GLU A 165 -22.93 2.58 14.12
N ASN A 166 -22.55 1.81 13.09
CA ASN A 166 -21.18 1.81 12.58
C ASN A 166 -20.84 3.11 11.86
N GLN A 167 -21.74 3.68 11.05
CA GLN A 167 -21.52 5.01 10.44
C GLN A 167 -21.31 6.10 11.48
N THR A 168 -22.01 6.05 12.61
CA THR A 168 -21.85 7.05 13.68
C THR A 168 -20.49 6.87 14.38
N LYS A 169 -20.04 5.64 14.55
CA LYS A 169 -18.76 5.32 15.19
C LYS A 169 -17.57 5.65 14.28
N GLU A 170 -17.64 5.24 13.01
CA GLU A 170 -16.67 5.60 11.98
C GLU A 170 -16.60 7.12 11.80
N THR A 171 -17.73 7.80 11.81
CA THR A 171 -17.79 9.28 11.74
C THR A 171 -17.12 9.93 12.96
N LEU A 172 -17.29 9.36 14.16
CA LEU A 172 -16.66 9.88 15.38
C LEU A 172 -15.14 9.64 15.38
N GLU A 173 -14.71 8.42 15.08
CA GLU A 173 -13.28 8.07 14.99
C GLU A 173 -12.58 8.90 13.91
N PHE A 174 -13.24 9.14 12.81
CA PHE A 174 -12.72 9.99 11.76
C PHE A 174 -12.69 11.48 12.17
N GLN A 175 -13.66 11.98 12.91
CA GLN A 175 -13.61 13.36 13.46
C GLN A 175 -12.42 13.52 14.41
N LEU A 176 -12.18 12.54 15.29
CA LEU A 176 -11.01 12.53 16.17
C LEU A 176 -9.70 12.52 15.36
N PHE A 177 -9.64 11.77 14.25
CA PHE A 177 -8.50 11.78 13.34
C PHE A 177 -8.30 13.16 12.68
N LEU A 178 -9.36 13.78 12.17
CA LEU A 178 -9.27 15.13 11.60
C LEU A 178 -8.83 16.17 12.64
N ASP A 179 -9.33 16.07 13.86
CA ASP A 179 -8.96 16.96 14.95
C ASP A 179 -7.48 16.75 15.33
N PHE A 180 -7.01 15.50 15.35
CA PHE A 180 -5.59 15.17 15.52
C PHE A 180 -4.72 15.79 14.43
N LEU A 181 -5.10 15.69 13.15
CA LEU A 181 -4.35 16.29 12.03
C LEU A 181 -4.27 17.82 12.16
N LYS A 182 -5.35 18.45 12.64
CA LYS A 182 -5.38 19.91 12.86
C LYS A 182 -4.49 20.36 14.00
N GLU A 183 -4.33 19.53 15.02
CA GLU A 183 -3.53 19.83 16.21
C GLU A 183 -2.04 19.55 16.01
N ASN A 184 -1.70 18.56 15.23
CA ASN A 184 -0.32 18.05 15.10
C ASN A 184 0.42 18.50 13.83
N GLU A 185 -0.18 19.36 13.01
CA GLU A 185 0.44 19.94 11.80
C GLU A 185 1.22 18.87 11.00
N PRO A 186 0.56 18.02 10.18
CA PRO A 186 1.23 16.95 9.47
C PRO A 186 2.37 17.49 8.60
N ASP A 187 3.44 16.72 8.47
CA ASP A 187 4.57 17.05 7.60
C ASP A 187 4.14 17.01 6.13
N MET A 188 3.75 18.17 5.59
CA MET A 188 3.29 18.33 4.21
C MET A 188 4.44 18.40 3.20
N ASP A 189 5.70 18.47 3.64
CA ASP A 189 6.87 18.54 2.78
C ASP A 189 7.50 17.14 2.54
N SER A 190 7.06 16.11 3.27
CA SER A 190 7.58 14.77 3.10
C SER A 190 7.18 14.18 1.74
N HIS A 191 8.20 13.79 0.95
CA HIS A 191 8.03 12.99 -0.27
C HIS A 191 8.25 11.52 0.08
N GLY A 192 7.35 10.67 -0.36
CA GLY A 192 7.36 9.24 -0.06
C GLY A 192 6.39 8.85 1.06
N ALA A 193 6.36 7.56 1.36
CA ALA A 193 5.46 7.01 2.38
C ALA A 193 6.01 7.25 3.78
N PHE A 194 5.13 7.58 4.73
CA PHE A 194 5.46 7.73 6.14
C PHE A 194 4.36 7.19 7.04
N LEU A 195 4.71 6.83 8.27
CA LEU A 195 3.75 6.33 9.26
C LEU A 195 3.33 7.47 10.21
N LEU A 196 2.04 7.73 10.25
CA LEU A 196 1.41 8.62 11.21
C LEU A 196 0.78 7.80 12.32
N LYS A 197 1.18 8.05 13.57
CA LYS A 197 0.67 7.37 14.76
C LYS A 197 -0.10 8.34 15.63
N PHE A 198 -1.29 7.96 16.05
CA PHE A 198 -2.08 8.68 17.02
C PHE A 198 -2.82 7.70 17.95
N ASP A 199 -3.44 8.18 19.03
CA ASP A 199 -3.97 7.33 20.09
C ASP A 199 -5.02 6.31 19.62
N ALA A 200 -5.80 6.65 18.59
CA ALA A 200 -6.87 5.79 18.06
C ALA A 200 -6.44 4.93 16.86
N GLY A 201 -5.23 5.11 16.31
CA GLY A 201 -4.81 4.31 15.16
C GLY A 201 -3.45 4.66 14.57
N ASN A 202 -3.06 3.88 13.58
CA ASN A 202 -1.86 4.09 12.77
C ASN A 202 -2.26 4.23 11.32
N PHE A 203 -1.66 5.17 10.60
CA PHE A 203 -1.88 5.36 9.17
C PHE A 203 -0.57 5.29 8.41
N LEU A 204 -0.58 4.59 7.29
CA LEU A 204 0.44 4.72 6.25
C LEU A 204 -0.02 5.86 5.33
N CYS A 205 0.79 6.91 5.24
CA CYS A 205 0.44 8.16 4.57
C CYS A 205 1.38 8.41 3.39
N VAL A 206 0.84 9.03 2.34
CA VAL A 206 1.62 9.55 1.21
C VAL A 206 1.06 10.91 0.81
N ASN A 207 1.88 11.95 0.91
CA ASN A 207 1.51 13.27 0.44
C ASN A 207 1.37 13.32 -1.08
N LEU A 208 0.41 14.10 -1.54
CA LEU A 208 0.11 14.27 -2.96
C LEU A 208 0.55 15.66 -3.39
N PHE A 209 1.26 15.72 -4.52
CA PHE A 209 1.79 16.96 -5.08
C PHE A 209 1.32 17.14 -6.53
N ASN A 210 1.15 18.38 -6.98
CA ASN A 210 0.90 18.66 -8.38
C ASN A 210 2.22 18.75 -9.16
N ALA A 211 2.14 18.97 -10.48
CA ALA A 211 3.31 19.10 -11.37
C ALA A 211 4.27 20.25 -11.00
N ASN A 212 3.85 21.22 -10.18
CA ASN A 212 4.68 22.32 -9.68
C ASN A 212 5.23 22.06 -8.28
N ASP A 213 5.16 20.83 -7.79
CA ASP A 213 5.60 20.43 -6.45
C ASP A 213 4.84 21.15 -5.31
N HIS A 214 3.59 21.52 -5.55
CA HIS A 214 2.73 22.05 -4.51
C HIS A 214 1.90 20.91 -3.90
N TYR A 215 1.83 20.87 -2.58
CA TYR A 215 0.97 19.96 -1.84
C TYR A 215 -0.51 20.18 -2.21
N ILE A 216 -1.19 19.11 -2.59
CA ILE A 216 -2.61 19.13 -2.99
C ILE A 216 -3.48 18.22 -2.12
N GLY A 217 -2.88 17.46 -1.21
CA GLY A 217 -3.60 16.53 -0.33
C GLY A 217 -2.74 15.38 0.16
N CYS A 218 -3.37 14.39 0.76
CA CYS A 218 -2.69 13.20 1.26
C CYS A 218 -3.57 11.95 1.13
N LEU A 219 -2.95 10.84 0.77
CA LEU A 219 -3.51 9.50 0.87
C LEU A 219 -3.22 8.94 2.27
N TYR A 220 -4.27 8.45 2.95
CA TYR A 220 -4.22 7.79 4.25
C TYR A 220 -4.72 6.35 4.12
N ILE A 221 -3.92 5.38 4.55
CA ILE A 221 -4.27 3.96 4.60
C ILE A 221 -4.28 3.53 6.06
N ASP A 222 -5.45 3.16 6.57
CA ASP A 222 -5.64 2.80 7.97
C ASP A 222 -5.00 1.45 8.29
N GLN A 223 -4.01 1.47 9.17
CA GLN A 223 -3.25 0.30 9.63
C GLN A 223 -3.66 -0.16 11.03
N SER A 224 -4.77 0.36 11.60
CA SER A 224 -5.14 0.12 13.00
C SER A 224 -5.41 -1.35 13.29
N ASP A 225 -6.08 -2.05 12.38
CA ASP A 225 -6.39 -3.49 12.46
C ASP A 225 -5.44 -4.36 11.62
N HIS A 226 -4.37 -3.76 11.07
CA HIS A 226 -3.46 -4.41 10.13
C HIS A 226 -2.01 -4.35 10.62
N THR A 227 -1.27 -5.43 10.43
CA THR A 227 0.18 -5.41 10.65
C THR A 227 0.84 -4.93 9.37
N TYR A 228 1.56 -3.81 9.45
CA TYR A 228 2.36 -3.29 8.33
C TYR A 228 3.22 -4.38 7.69
N ILE A 229 3.12 -4.50 6.38
CA ILE A 229 3.90 -5.45 5.58
C ILE A 229 5.00 -4.67 4.85
N ASN A 230 6.22 -5.14 4.97
CA ASN A 230 7.34 -4.54 4.26
C ASN A 230 7.11 -4.52 2.74
N GLY A 231 7.13 -3.32 2.14
CA GLY A 231 6.80 -3.06 0.74
C GLY A 231 5.41 -2.43 0.51
N GLU A 232 4.58 -2.28 1.56
CA GLU A 232 3.32 -1.53 1.45
C GLU A 232 3.56 -0.04 1.22
N ASP A 233 4.68 0.51 1.71
CA ASP A 233 5.16 1.84 1.40
C ASP A 233 5.27 2.06 -0.11
N TRP A 234 5.94 1.16 -0.81
CA TRP A 234 6.06 1.24 -2.26
C TRP A 234 4.70 1.13 -2.98
N LEU A 235 3.80 0.26 -2.49
CA LEU A 235 2.44 0.16 -3.05
C LEU A 235 1.64 1.43 -2.84
N ALA A 236 1.75 2.03 -1.65
CA ALA A 236 1.09 3.29 -1.31
C ALA A 236 1.62 4.45 -2.17
N GLU A 237 2.95 4.53 -2.36
CA GLU A 237 3.57 5.52 -3.25
C GLU A 237 3.14 5.34 -4.71
N TYR A 238 3.08 4.09 -5.18
CA TYR A 238 2.58 3.80 -6.52
C TYR A 238 1.12 4.24 -6.69
N LEU A 239 0.26 3.92 -5.72
CA LEU A 239 -1.14 4.36 -5.70
C LEU A 239 -1.25 5.90 -5.68
N ALA A 240 -0.49 6.57 -4.81
CA ALA A 240 -0.44 8.02 -4.71
C ALA A 240 -0.03 8.69 -6.04
N ASN A 241 0.96 8.12 -6.73
CA ASN A 241 1.36 8.60 -8.06
C ASN A 241 0.22 8.51 -9.10
N ILE A 242 -0.60 7.46 -9.05
CA ILE A 242 -1.78 7.34 -9.92
C ILE A 242 -2.83 8.39 -9.54
N ILE A 243 -3.11 8.58 -8.24
CA ILE A 243 -4.05 9.59 -7.75
C ILE A 243 -3.62 10.99 -8.19
N GLN A 244 -2.35 11.34 -8.03
CA GLN A 244 -1.81 12.63 -8.49
C GLN A 244 -2.07 12.88 -9.98
N ARG A 245 -1.83 11.87 -10.81
CA ARG A 245 -2.04 11.98 -12.26
C ARG A 245 -3.52 12.09 -12.63
N VAL A 246 -4.42 11.40 -11.91
CA VAL A 246 -5.87 11.53 -12.09
C VAL A 246 -6.31 12.94 -11.68
N ALA A 247 -5.80 13.47 -10.58
CA ALA A 247 -6.07 14.83 -10.12
C ALA A 247 -5.52 15.90 -11.08
N GLU A 248 -4.36 15.68 -11.71
CA GLU A 248 -3.84 16.57 -12.76
C GLU A 248 -4.73 16.62 -13.99
N ALA A 249 -5.32 15.48 -14.39
CA ALA A 249 -6.25 15.41 -15.51
C ALA A 249 -7.61 16.08 -15.20
N ALA A 250 -8.01 16.10 -13.92
CA ALA A 250 -9.26 16.71 -13.45
C ALA A 250 -9.01 17.47 -12.13
N PRO A 251 -8.44 18.69 -12.20
CA PRO A 251 -8.02 19.45 -11.00
C PRO A 251 -9.14 19.71 -9.98
N SER A 252 -10.41 19.74 -10.43
CA SER A 252 -11.56 19.90 -9.54
C SER A 252 -11.75 18.76 -8.53
N LEU A 253 -11.08 17.62 -8.71
CA LEU A 253 -11.19 16.46 -7.80
C LEU A 253 -10.44 16.68 -6.47
N LEU A 254 -9.39 17.50 -6.47
CA LEU A 254 -8.59 17.85 -5.28
C LEU A 254 -8.48 19.35 -5.03
N GLN A 255 -9.05 20.17 -5.91
CA GLN A 255 -9.08 21.61 -5.74
C GLN A 255 -10.50 22.05 -5.45
N ASN A 256 -10.88 22.12 -4.19
CA ASN A 256 -12.04 22.91 -3.83
C ASN A 256 -11.70 24.37 -4.12
N GLU A 257 -12.46 25.01 -5.03
CA GLU A 257 -12.30 26.44 -5.35
C GLU A 257 -12.34 27.38 -4.13
N HIS A 258 -12.74 26.83 -2.98
CA HIS A 258 -12.98 27.56 -1.74
C HIS A 258 -11.80 27.64 -0.76
N SER A 259 -10.64 27.06 -1.07
CA SER A 259 -9.50 27.00 -0.14
C SER A 259 -8.17 27.51 -0.73
N SER A 260 -8.21 28.23 -1.83
CA SER A 260 -6.99 28.80 -2.40
C SER A 260 -6.39 29.85 -1.47
N LEU A 261 -5.06 29.97 -1.43
CA LEU A 261 -4.37 31.06 -0.71
C LEU A 261 -4.98 32.42 -1.04
N ARG A 262 -5.48 32.61 -2.27
CA ARG A 262 -6.15 33.82 -2.73
C ARG A 262 -7.42 34.11 -1.94
N GLU A 263 -8.24 33.13 -1.65
CA GLU A 263 -9.46 33.30 -0.84
C GLU A 263 -9.14 33.53 0.62
N ILE A 264 -8.17 32.81 1.18
CA ILE A 264 -7.69 33.07 2.54
C ILE A 264 -7.25 34.53 2.66
N LEU A 265 -6.49 35.03 1.67
CA LEU A 265 -6.09 36.44 1.63
C LEU A 265 -7.28 37.37 1.46
N GLN A 266 -8.29 37.05 0.64
CA GLN A 266 -9.51 37.84 0.50
C GLN A 266 -10.32 37.88 1.81
N LEU A 267 -10.45 36.74 2.50
CA LEU A 267 -11.12 36.69 3.81
C LEU A 267 -10.40 37.58 4.84
N ILE A 268 -9.05 37.52 4.87
CA ILE A 268 -8.25 38.39 5.74
C ILE A 268 -8.46 39.85 5.39
N MET A 269 -8.42 40.18 4.10
CA MET A 269 -8.60 41.58 3.64
C MET A 269 -10.00 42.12 3.94
N ASN A 270 -11.00 41.23 3.97
CA ASN A 270 -12.39 41.59 4.30
C ASN A 270 -12.72 41.46 5.80
N GLU A 271 -11.72 41.26 6.65
CA GLU A 271 -11.86 41.08 8.11
C GLU A 271 -12.80 39.90 8.50
N MET A 272 -12.96 38.91 7.62
CA MET A 272 -13.78 37.72 7.86
C MET A 272 -13.01 36.67 8.67
N PRO A 273 -13.69 35.96 9.60
CA PRO A 273 -13.04 34.95 10.42
C PRO A 273 -12.61 33.76 9.55
N LEU A 274 -11.34 33.37 9.67
CA LEU A 274 -10.80 32.17 9.03
C LEU A 274 -11.27 30.92 9.76
N SER A 275 -11.64 29.89 9.01
CA SER A 275 -11.84 28.54 9.53
C SER A 275 -10.51 27.96 10.08
N GLN A 276 -10.59 26.92 10.87
CA GLN A 276 -9.40 26.30 11.45
C GLN A 276 -8.46 25.73 10.37
N ASN A 277 -9.02 25.09 9.33
CA ASN A 277 -8.27 24.57 8.19
C ASN A 277 -7.52 25.68 7.43
N GLN A 278 -8.20 26.81 7.16
CA GLN A 278 -7.59 27.97 6.51
C GLN A 278 -6.45 28.58 7.34
N ARG A 279 -6.53 28.54 8.67
CA ARG A 279 -5.44 28.97 9.57
C ARG A 279 -4.22 28.05 9.49
N ILE A 280 -4.43 26.74 9.40
CA ILE A 280 -3.35 25.73 9.22
C ILE A 280 -2.64 25.98 7.89
N LEU A 281 -3.40 26.10 6.78
CA LEU A 281 -2.86 26.40 5.47
C LEU A 281 -2.06 27.72 5.46
N LEU A 282 -2.58 28.76 6.11
CA LEU A 282 -1.87 30.03 6.21
C LEU A 282 -0.53 29.91 6.94
N LYS A 283 -0.47 29.12 8.01
CA LYS A 283 0.78 28.84 8.74
C LYS A 283 1.78 28.11 7.84
N TYR A 284 1.33 27.08 7.11
CA TYR A 284 2.15 26.33 6.17
C TYR A 284 2.79 27.22 5.13
N PHE A 285 2.00 28.09 4.48
CA PHE A 285 2.51 29.06 3.50
C PHE A 285 3.49 30.08 4.12
N ASN A 286 3.33 30.43 5.38
CA ASN A 286 4.26 31.33 6.07
C ASN A 286 5.60 30.66 6.41
N HIS A 287 5.63 29.35 6.67
CA HIS A 287 6.87 28.60 6.91
C HIS A 287 7.71 28.41 5.64
N LYS A 288 7.09 28.22 4.48
CA LYS A 288 7.82 28.11 3.19
C LYS A 288 8.55 29.40 2.74
N ARG A 289 8.30 30.53 3.38
CA ARG A 289 8.95 31.81 3.03
C ARG A 289 10.15 32.16 3.90
N LYS A 290 10.54 31.32 4.84
CA LYS A 290 11.76 31.45 5.65
C LYS A 290 12.84 30.48 5.16
#